data_ce8c518d34c2c042e11e3b3d0120c37d
#
_entry.id   ce8c518d34c2c042e11e3b3d0120c37d
#
_cell.length_a   1.000
_cell.length_b   1.000
_cell.length_c   1.000
_cell.angle_alpha   90.00
_cell.angle_beta   90.00
_cell.angle_gamma   90.00
#
_symmetry.space_group_name_H-M   'P 1'
#
loop_
_entity.id
_entity.type
_entity.pdbx_description
1 polymer ?
#
loop_
_entity_poly.entity_id
_entity_poly.type
_entity_poly.pdbx_seq_one_letter_code
_entity_poly.pdbx_strand_id
1 'polypeptide(L)'
;MEGRTLYFNGEITAEKVAEAIELANVQPNGVVAMMIDSDSGEYRPAMELGRWVYTNQVHLIVNGTCASACANYVLTAAPSTLVMKDSDVLWFGGAMQDEWDVDGFDQKELEQWQQSLSLWRQHEDAFFALVDVNPKITMFGHMNKREKLHKAGCDIDDAAWMYHIDDMQKLGLNNIVYADPDALITARKDAPGCVINLEDSDF
;
A
#
# COMPACT_ATOMS: atom_id res chain seq x y z
N MET A 1 -21.58 -0.68 -8.47
CA MET A 1 -21.07 -2.04 -8.81
C MET A 1 -21.61 -2.43 -10.16
N GLU A 2 -20.77 -2.95 -11.01
CA GLU A 2 -21.18 -3.49 -12.33
C GLU A 2 -20.71 -4.94 -12.43
N GLY A 3 -21.65 -5.86 -12.75
CA GLY A 3 -21.35 -7.28 -12.78
C GLY A 3 -20.86 -7.79 -11.41
N ARG A 4 -19.63 -8.34 -11.37
CA ARG A 4 -18.97 -8.87 -10.16
C ARG A 4 -17.79 -8.00 -9.69
N THR A 5 -17.74 -6.73 -10.10
CA THR A 5 -16.70 -5.78 -9.74
C THR A 5 -17.23 -4.80 -8.70
N LEU A 6 -16.54 -4.70 -7.56
CA LEU A 6 -16.74 -3.67 -6.54
C LEU A 6 -15.93 -2.43 -6.92
N TYR A 7 -16.49 -1.25 -6.77
CA TYR A 7 -15.78 0.02 -6.99
C TYR A 7 -15.55 0.69 -5.64
N PHE A 8 -14.29 1.01 -5.33
CA PHE A 8 -13.88 1.69 -4.12
C PHE A 8 -13.12 2.98 -4.47
N ASN A 9 -13.67 4.13 -4.10
CA ASN A 9 -13.07 5.42 -4.44
C ASN A 9 -12.90 6.29 -3.19
N GLY A 10 -11.73 6.96 -3.11
CA GLY A 10 -11.36 7.92 -2.07
C GLY A 10 -10.78 7.24 -0.83
N GLU A 11 -10.66 7.98 0.26
CA GLU A 11 -10.01 7.58 1.50
C GLU A 11 -10.57 6.30 2.10
N ILE A 12 -9.68 5.41 2.59
CA ILE A 12 -10.06 4.16 3.25
C ILE A 12 -10.38 4.45 4.72
N THR A 13 -11.67 4.56 5.03
CA THR A 13 -12.19 4.75 6.38
C THR A 13 -12.98 3.53 6.85
N ALA A 14 -13.18 3.40 8.16
CA ALA A 14 -13.94 2.29 8.73
C ALA A 14 -15.37 2.21 8.15
N GLU A 15 -16.02 3.36 7.94
CA GLU A 15 -17.38 3.44 7.38
C GLU A 15 -17.42 2.91 5.94
N LYS A 16 -16.52 3.38 5.06
CA LYS A 16 -16.45 2.93 3.66
C LYS A 16 -16.10 1.46 3.53
N VAL A 17 -15.20 0.96 4.38
CA VAL A 17 -14.84 -0.47 4.38
C VAL A 17 -16.04 -1.32 4.78
N ALA A 18 -16.76 -0.95 5.84
CA ALA A 18 -17.98 -1.65 6.24
C ALA A 18 -19.04 -1.65 5.13
N GLU A 19 -19.28 -0.50 4.49
CA GLU A 19 -20.21 -0.39 3.35
C GLU A 19 -19.76 -1.27 2.17
N ALA A 20 -18.48 -1.25 1.81
CA ALA A 20 -17.95 -2.05 0.70
C ALA A 20 -18.11 -3.55 0.94
N ILE A 21 -17.82 -4.02 2.16
CA ILE A 21 -17.98 -5.43 2.55
C ILE A 21 -19.47 -5.81 2.58
N GLU A 22 -20.35 -4.95 3.10
CA GLU A 22 -21.79 -5.20 3.09
C GLU A 22 -22.33 -5.32 1.67
N LEU A 23 -21.99 -4.37 0.79
CA LEU A 23 -22.35 -4.41 -0.63
C LEU A 23 -21.84 -5.68 -1.34
N ALA A 24 -20.67 -6.13 -0.99
CA ALA A 24 -20.09 -7.36 -1.55
C ALA A 24 -20.85 -8.62 -1.06
N ASN A 25 -21.20 -8.67 0.22
CA ASN A 25 -21.85 -9.83 0.82
C ASN A 25 -23.29 -10.06 0.31
N VAL A 26 -23.97 -9.02 -0.16
CA VAL A 26 -25.33 -9.17 -0.75
C VAL A 26 -25.33 -9.55 -2.23
N GLN A 27 -24.13 -9.70 -2.86
CA GLN A 27 -24.03 -10.09 -4.27
C GLN A 27 -24.28 -11.59 -4.45
N PRO A 28 -25.28 -11.99 -5.24
CA PRO A 28 -25.64 -13.42 -5.40
C PRO A 28 -24.52 -14.30 -5.98
N ASN A 29 -23.65 -13.69 -6.80
CA ASN A 29 -22.54 -14.39 -7.47
C ASN A 29 -21.17 -14.03 -6.87
N GLY A 30 -21.16 -13.35 -5.74
CA GLY A 30 -19.95 -12.84 -5.09
C GLY A 30 -19.23 -11.77 -5.91
N VAL A 31 -18.20 -11.16 -5.31
CA VAL A 31 -17.28 -10.21 -5.94
C VAL A 31 -16.04 -10.96 -6.37
N VAL A 32 -15.53 -10.71 -7.57
CA VAL A 32 -14.29 -11.32 -8.10
C VAL A 32 -13.18 -10.29 -8.31
N ALA A 33 -13.55 -9.03 -8.47
CA ALA A 33 -12.59 -7.95 -8.63
C ALA A 33 -13.02 -6.70 -7.84
N MET A 34 -12.03 -5.93 -7.41
CA MET A 34 -12.22 -4.59 -6.88
C MET A 34 -11.46 -3.61 -7.76
N MET A 35 -12.15 -2.61 -8.28
CA MET A 35 -11.52 -1.46 -8.92
C MET A 35 -11.36 -0.38 -7.86
N ILE A 36 -10.12 0.05 -7.64
CA ILE A 36 -9.77 0.97 -6.56
C ILE A 36 -9.07 2.23 -7.08
N ASP A 37 -9.45 3.36 -6.49
CA ASP A 37 -8.80 4.65 -6.60
C ASP A 37 -8.78 5.29 -5.21
N SER A 38 -7.62 5.20 -4.51
CA SER A 38 -7.49 5.64 -3.12
C SER A 38 -6.07 6.12 -2.84
N ASP A 39 -5.94 7.37 -2.44
CA ASP A 39 -4.68 8.04 -2.16
C ASP A 39 -4.27 8.02 -0.68
N SER A 40 -5.17 7.60 0.22
CA SER A 40 -4.97 7.66 1.65
C SER A 40 -5.88 6.71 2.42
N GLY A 41 -5.71 6.63 3.73
CA GLY A 41 -6.60 5.90 4.61
C GLY A 41 -6.01 5.53 5.96
N GLU A 42 -6.86 5.08 6.84
CA GLU A 42 -6.49 4.57 8.14
C GLU A 42 -5.96 3.14 8.04
N TYR A 43 -4.86 2.83 8.73
CA TYR A 43 -4.20 1.51 8.62
C TYR A 43 -5.10 0.34 9.07
N ARG A 44 -5.93 0.52 10.13
CA ARG A 44 -6.81 -0.57 10.61
C ARG A 44 -7.91 -0.94 9.62
N PRO A 45 -8.73 0.03 9.13
CA PRO A 45 -9.70 -0.25 8.07
C PRO A 45 -9.05 -0.81 6.80
N ALA A 46 -7.88 -0.32 6.41
CA ALA A 46 -7.18 -0.83 5.24
C ALA A 46 -6.72 -2.28 5.41
N MET A 47 -6.21 -2.65 6.59
CA MET A 47 -5.92 -4.06 6.90
C MET A 47 -7.18 -4.93 6.95
N GLU A 48 -8.31 -4.40 7.41
CA GLU A 48 -9.60 -5.11 7.39
C GLU A 48 -10.04 -5.37 5.96
N LEU A 49 -10.01 -4.35 5.11
CA LEU A 49 -10.32 -4.48 3.68
C LEU A 49 -9.35 -5.45 2.99
N GLY A 50 -8.05 -5.35 3.29
CA GLY A 50 -7.03 -6.28 2.77
C GLY A 50 -7.29 -7.72 3.19
N ARG A 51 -7.61 -7.98 4.46
CA ARG A 51 -7.98 -9.34 4.90
C ARG A 51 -9.22 -9.87 4.18
N TRP A 52 -10.20 -9.01 3.94
CA TRP A 52 -11.38 -9.37 3.15
C TRP A 52 -11.02 -9.70 1.70
N VAL A 53 -10.19 -8.88 1.06
CA VAL A 53 -9.65 -9.11 -0.31
C VAL A 53 -8.92 -10.46 -0.37
N TYR A 54 -8.01 -10.71 0.57
CA TYR A 54 -7.23 -11.95 0.65
C TYR A 54 -8.12 -13.18 0.82
N THR A 55 -9.04 -13.13 1.80
CA THR A 55 -9.90 -14.27 2.15
C THR A 55 -10.87 -14.64 1.04
N ASN A 56 -11.39 -13.64 0.32
CA ASN A 56 -12.35 -13.84 -0.77
C ASN A 56 -11.67 -13.95 -2.15
N GLN A 57 -10.33 -13.91 -2.19
CA GLN A 57 -9.54 -14.02 -3.44
C GLN A 57 -9.98 -12.98 -4.49
N VAL A 58 -10.17 -11.74 -4.05
CA VAL A 58 -10.61 -10.64 -4.91
C VAL A 58 -9.42 -10.06 -5.65
N HIS A 59 -9.46 -10.06 -6.98
CA HIS A 59 -8.43 -9.43 -7.81
C HIS A 59 -8.53 -7.91 -7.74
N LEU A 60 -7.41 -7.21 -7.74
CA LEU A 60 -7.37 -5.76 -7.67
C LEU A 60 -7.14 -5.14 -9.05
N ILE A 61 -7.85 -4.06 -9.34
CA ILE A 61 -7.65 -3.21 -10.51
C ILE A 61 -7.43 -1.79 -10.00
N VAL A 62 -6.20 -1.30 -10.11
CA VAL A 62 -5.88 0.09 -9.77
C VAL A 62 -6.22 0.95 -10.98
N ASN A 63 -7.17 1.88 -10.82
CA ASN A 63 -7.60 2.80 -11.87
C ASN A 63 -7.63 4.23 -11.32
N GLY A 64 -6.49 4.88 -11.33
CA GLY A 64 -6.18 6.12 -10.63
C GLY A 64 -5.00 5.91 -9.70
N THR A 65 -5.19 6.09 -8.41
CA THR A 65 -4.13 5.98 -7.40
C THR A 65 -4.41 4.83 -6.43
N CYS A 66 -3.37 4.09 -6.04
CA CYS A 66 -3.37 3.24 -4.86
C CYS A 66 -2.15 3.63 -4.02
N ALA A 67 -2.36 4.47 -2.99
CA ALA A 67 -1.28 5.05 -2.22
C ALA A 67 -1.43 4.79 -0.71
N SER A 68 -0.30 4.84 0.01
CA SER A 68 -0.26 4.73 1.47
C SER A 68 -0.95 3.45 1.96
N ALA A 69 -2.01 3.56 2.77
CA ALA A 69 -2.76 2.42 3.31
C ALA A 69 -3.34 1.48 2.23
N CYS A 70 -3.70 2.01 1.04
CA CYS A 70 -4.10 1.21 -0.11
C CYS A 70 -2.97 0.32 -0.59
N ALA A 71 -1.79 0.88 -0.87
CA ALA A 71 -0.62 0.14 -1.33
C ALA A 71 -0.13 -0.85 -0.27
N ASN A 72 -0.07 -0.39 1.00
CA ASN A 72 0.43 -1.20 2.09
C ASN A 72 -0.42 -2.44 2.38
N TYR A 73 -1.76 -2.32 2.35
CA TYR A 73 -2.61 -3.37 2.92
C TYR A 73 -3.65 -3.93 1.96
N VAL A 74 -4.15 -3.16 0.99
CA VAL A 74 -5.16 -3.67 0.06
C VAL A 74 -4.48 -4.34 -1.13
N LEU A 75 -3.49 -3.66 -1.72
CA LEU A 75 -2.74 -4.18 -2.87
C LEU A 75 -1.93 -5.41 -2.49
N THR A 76 -1.23 -5.40 -1.35
CA THR A 76 -0.41 -6.53 -0.88
C THR A 76 -1.23 -7.78 -0.55
N ALA A 77 -2.53 -7.63 -0.30
CA ALA A 77 -3.43 -8.74 0.01
C ALA A 77 -4.09 -9.37 -1.23
N ALA A 78 -4.02 -8.71 -2.38
CA ALA A 78 -4.71 -9.18 -3.59
C ALA A 78 -3.97 -10.36 -4.23
N PRO A 79 -4.69 -11.41 -4.67
CA PRO A 79 -4.10 -12.55 -5.36
C PRO A 79 -3.49 -12.18 -6.72
N SER A 80 -3.96 -11.12 -7.33
CA SER A 80 -3.33 -10.44 -8.45
C SER A 80 -3.79 -8.99 -8.55
N THR A 81 -2.94 -8.15 -9.13
CA THR A 81 -3.23 -6.73 -9.36
C THR A 81 -2.94 -6.33 -10.79
N LEU A 82 -3.90 -5.67 -11.43
CA LEU A 82 -3.72 -4.96 -12.70
C LEU A 82 -3.68 -3.45 -12.40
N VAL A 83 -2.55 -2.81 -12.68
CA VAL A 83 -2.42 -1.36 -12.65
C VAL A 83 -2.72 -0.82 -14.04
N MET A 84 -3.79 -0.03 -14.15
CA MET A 84 -4.23 0.53 -15.42
C MET A 84 -3.27 1.58 -15.95
N LYS A 85 -3.39 1.92 -17.22
CA LYS A 85 -2.63 3.01 -17.81
C LYS A 85 -2.92 4.32 -17.07
N ASP A 86 -1.90 5.13 -16.86
CA ASP A 86 -1.96 6.42 -16.13
C ASP A 86 -2.38 6.28 -14.65
N SER A 87 -2.20 5.09 -14.09
CA SER A 87 -2.44 4.80 -12.68
C SER A 87 -1.14 4.61 -11.93
N ASP A 88 -1.14 4.95 -10.64
CA ASP A 88 0.06 4.94 -9.79
C ASP A 88 -0.13 4.07 -8.54
N VAL A 89 0.95 3.39 -8.15
CA VAL A 89 1.05 2.68 -6.87
C VAL A 89 2.16 3.32 -6.06
N LEU A 90 1.82 3.87 -4.88
CA LEU A 90 2.70 4.74 -4.12
C LEU A 90 2.80 4.30 -2.66
N TRP A 91 4.02 4.19 -2.14
CA TRP A 91 4.29 3.95 -0.74
C TRP A 91 4.73 5.22 -0.02
N PHE A 92 4.35 5.36 1.26
CA PHE A 92 4.63 6.52 2.10
C PHE A 92 5.19 6.15 3.48
N GLY A 93 5.42 4.87 3.75
CA GLY A 93 5.88 4.36 5.03
C GLY A 93 4.91 3.35 5.64
N GLY A 94 5.38 2.71 6.71
CA GLY A 94 4.65 1.72 7.50
C GLY A 94 5.10 1.73 8.96
N ALA A 95 4.54 0.87 9.78
CA ALA A 95 4.80 0.85 11.23
C ALA A 95 6.27 0.59 11.60
N MET A 96 7.03 -0.04 10.71
CA MET A 96 8.41 -0.47 10.96
C MET A 96 9.47 0.51 10.45
N GLN A 97 9.09 1.67 9.91
CA GLN A 97 10.05 2.68 9.47
C GLN A 97 10.92 3.19 10.64
N ASP A 98 12.14 3.65 10.32
CA ASP A 98 13.12 4.09 11.31
C ASP A 98 12.84 5.50 11.83
N GLU A 99 12.28 6.37 10.99
CA GLU A 99 12.17 7.79 11.27
C GLU A 99 10.71 8.20 11.46
N TRP A 100 10.49 8.96 12.54
CA TRP A 100 9.20 9.51 12.90
C TRP A 100 9.35 10.96 13.32
N ASP A 101 8.49 11.81 12.80
CA ASP A 101 8.41 13.19 13.28
C ASP A 101 7.60 13.20 14.59
N VAL A 102 8.32 13.38 15.68
CA VAL A 102 7.77 13.50 17.05
C VAL A 102 8.24 14.82 17.70
N ASP A 103 8.75 15.75 16.89
CA ASP A 103 9.20 17.04 17.36
C ASP A 103 8.02 17.82 17.97
N GLY A 104 8.22 18.31 19.19
CA GLY A 104 7.19 19.06 19.92
C GLY A 104 6.24 18.23 20.76
N PHE A 105 6.33 16.89 20.76
CA PHE A 105 5.54 16.05 21.67
C PHE A 105 5.98 16.25 23.12
N ASP A 106 5.02 16.43 24.03
CA ASP A 106 5.28 16.31 25.45
C ASP A 106 5.46 14.83 25.88
N GLN A 107 5.87 14.60 27.13
CA GLN A 107 6.12 13.25 27.64
C GLN A 107 4.89 12.33 27.54
N LYS A 108 3.70 12.86 27.78
CA LYS A 108 2.44 12.09 27.73
C LYS A 108 2.06 11.75 26.28
N GLU A 109 2.21 12.70 25.38
CA GLU A 109 1.96 12.51 23.95
C GLU A 109 2.92 11.47 23.37
N LEU A 110 4.20 11.53 23.74
CA LEU A 110 5.22 10.56 23.33
C LEU A 110 4.87 9.14 23.81
N GLU A 111 4.46 8.98 25.08
CA GLU A 111 4.05 7.68 25.62
C GLU A 111 2.82 7.12 24.90
N GLN A 112 1.81 7.95 24.62
CA GLN A 112 0.62 7.54 23.87
C GLN A 112 0.95 7.16 22.43
N TRP A 113 1.80 7.94 21.78
CA TRP A 113 2.27 7.64 20.44
C TRP A 113 3.04 6.31 20.38
N GLN A 114 3.98 6.07 21.32
CA GLN A 114 4.74 4.82 21.41
C GLN A 114 3.82 3.59 21.61
N GLN A 115 2.79 3.72 22.45
CA GLN A 115 1.79 2.66 22.63
C GLN A 115 1.00 2.40 21.33
N SER A 116 0.58 3.45 20.64
CA SER A 116 -0.14 3.35 19.37
C SER A 116 0.72 2.72 18.29
N LEU A 117 1.99 3.11 18.18
CA LEU A 117 2.95 2.55 17.24
C LEU A 117 3.22 1.07 17.53
N SER A 118 3.39 0.70 18.80
CA SER A 118 3.57 -0.70 19.20
C SER A 118 2.38 -1.57 18.77
N LEU A 119 1.17 -1.07 18.94
CA LEU A 119 -0.04 -1.78 18.52
C LEU A 119 -0.15 -1.86 16.99
N TRP A 120 0.22 -0.81 16.27
CA TRP A 120 0.26 -0.83 14.81
C TRP A 120 1.26 -1.87 14.30
N ARG A 121 2.48 -1.92 14.87
CA ARG A 121 3.48 -2.94 14.55
C ARG A 121 2.97 -4.37 14.73
N GLN A 122 2.29 -4.65 15.84
CA GLN A 122 1.70 -5.97 16.08
C GLN A 122 0.63 -6.34 15.03
N HIS A 123 -0.21 -5.36 14.64
CA HIS A 123 -1.22 -5.59 13.61
C HIS A 123 -0.59 -5.80 12.23
N GLU A 124 0.46 -5.05 11.92
CA GLU A 124 1.18 -5.13 10.65
C GLU A 124 1.92 -6.45 10.52
N ASP A 125 2.63 -6.90 11.56
CA ASP A 125 3.29 -8.21 11.61
C ASP A 125 2.29 -9.35 11.36
N ALA A 126 1.14 -9.33 12.05
CA ALA A 126 0.10 -10.35 11.87
C ALA A 126 -0.55 -10.29 10.48
N PHE A 127 -0.64 -9.09 9.88
CA PHE A 127 -1.19 -8.92 8.55
C PHE A 127 -0.24 -9.46 7.48
N PHE A 128 1.03 -9.09 7.51
CA PHE A 128 2.01 -9.54 6.52
C PHE A 128 2.31 -11.04 6.62
N ALA A 129 2.29 -11.61 7.83
CA ALA A 129 2.35 -13.05 8.03
C ALA A 129 1.15 -13.80 7.40
N LEU A 130 -0.03 -13.16 7.33
CA LEU A 130 -1.22 -13.75 6.69
C LEU A 130 -1.10 -13.73 5.15
N VAL A 131 -0.66 -12.58 4.58
CA VAL A 131 -0.66 -12.40 3.12
C VAL A 131 0.61 -12.90 2.43
N ASP A 132 1.62 -13.31 3.21
CA ASP A 132 2.93 -13.84 2.75
C ASP A 132 3.72 -12.85 1.89
N VAL A 133 3.70 -11.57 2.30
CA VAL A 133 4.46 -10.47 1.68
C VAL A 133 5.48 -9.94 2.68
N ASN A 134 6.68 -9.62 2.22
CA ASN A 134 7.73 -9.05 3.07
C ASN A 134 7.32 -7.65 3.58
N PRO A 135 7.17 -7.45 4.90
CA PRO A 135 6.73 -6.17 5.46
C PRO A 135 7.67 -4.99 5.13
N LYS A 136 8.93 -5.26 4.77
CA LYS A 136 9.87 -4.22 4.35
C LYS A 136 9.37 -3.41 3.15
N ILE A 137 8.40 -3.93 2.36
CA ILE A 137 7.80 -3.21 1.23
C ILE A 137 7.22 -1.86 1.64
N THR A 138 6.76 -1.72 2.88
CA THR A 138 6.14 -0.49 3.38
C THR A 138 7.14 0.56 3.86
N MET A 139 8.46 0.28 3.92
CA MET A 139 9.34 1.12 4.70
C MET A 139 10.64 1.57 4.02
N PHE A 140 11.05 0.99 2.89
CA PHE A 140 12.38 1.26 2.31
C PHE A 140 12.66 2.75 2.03
N GLY A 141 11.66 3.56 1.68
CA GLY A 141 11.83 4.99 1.49
C GLY A 141 12.12 5.76 2.80
N HIS A 142 11.74 5.19 3.96
CA HIS A 142 11.92 5.79 5.29
C HIS A 142 12.89 5.01 6.18
N MET A 143 13.86 4.33 5.58
CA MET A 143 14.94 3.64 6.28
C MET A 143 16.27 4.36 6.09
N ASN A 144 17.16 4.23 7.09
CA ASN A 144 18.54 4.71 7.02
C ASN A 144 18.65 6.18 6.57
N LYS A 145 17.88 7.08 7.18
CA LYS A 145 17.82 8.49 6.80
C LYS A 145 17.44 8.69 5.33
N ARG A 146 16.45 7.92 4.89
CA ARG A 146 15.90 7.98 3.51
C ARG A 146 16.95 7.74 2.42
N GLU A 147 17.94 6.90 2.71
CA GLU A 147 19.09 6.63 1.82
C GLU A 147 18.67 6.23 0.40
N LYS A 148 17.62 5.39 0.27
CA LYS A 148 17.12 4.95 -1.05
C LYS A 148 16.53 6.09 -1.86
N LEU A 149 15.80 7.00 -1.22
CA LEU A 149 15.27 8.21 -1.87
C LEU A 149 16.39 9.15 -2.27
N HIS A 150 17.37 9.39 -1.41
CA HIS A 150 18.55 10.20 -1.75
C HIS A 150 19.34 9.63 -2.93
N LYS A 151 19.57 8.32 -2.95
CA LYS A 151 20.28 7.65 -4.07
C LYS A 151 19.49 7.74 -5.38
N ALA A 152 18.16 7.74 -5.32
CA ALA A 152 17.30 7.90 -6.48
C ALA A 152 17.18 9.36 -6.95
N GLY A 153 17.73 10.32 -6.20
CA GLY A 153 17.65 11.75 -6.53
C GLY A 153 16.27 12.37 -6.29
N CYS A 154 15.49 11.79 -5.36
CA CYS A 154 14.16 12.24 -5.01
C CYS A 154 14.19 13.52 -4.18
N ASP A 155 13.14 14.35 -4.32
CA ASP A 155 12.86 15.37 -3.32
C ASP A 155 12.33 14.66 -2.06
N ILE A 156 13.04 14.81 -0.94
CA ILE A 156 12.78 14.06 0.28
C ILE A 156 11.64 14.63 1.13
N ASP A 157 11.19 15.83 0.83
CA ASP A 157 10.13 16.48 1.61
C ASP A 157 8.73 15.94 1.25
N ASP A 158 8.55 15.37 0.03
CA ASP A 158 7.29 14.81 -0.47
C ASP A 158 7.35 13.30 -0.76
N ALA A 159 8.05 12.56 0.05
CA ALA A 159 8.60 11.25 -0.25
C ALA A 159 7.59 10.10 -0.38
N ALA A 160 6.74 10.13 -1.38
CA ALA A 160 6.18 8.92 -1.97
C ALA A 160 7.23 8.20 -2.81
N TRP A 161 7.24 6.87 -2.78
CA TRP A 161 8.08 6.10 -3.67
C TRP A 161 7.32 4.99 -4.39
N MET A 162 7.92 4.52 -5.45
CA MET A 162 7.51 3.37 -6.24
C MET A 162 8.64 2.36 -6.30
N TYR A 163 8.31 1.13 -6.62
CA TYR A 163 9.26 0.06 -6.86
C TYR A 163 9.26 -0.38 -8.32
N HIS A 164 10.37 -0.91 -8.79
CA HIS A 164 10.37 -1.73 -10.00
C HIS A 164 9.55 -3.01 -9.78
N ILE A 165 8.97 -3.55 -10.85
CA ILE A 165 8.15 -4.77 -10.79
C ILE A 165 8.95 -5.93 -10.20
N ASP A 166 10.21 -6.09 -10.61
CA ASP A 166 11.10 -7.16 -10.15
C ASP A 166 11.35 -7.07 -8.64
N ASP A 167 11.47 -5.87 -8.08
CA ASP A 167 11.65 -5.67 -6.65
C ASP A 167 10.36 -5.98 -5.88
N MET A 168 9.20 -5.58 -6.40
CA MET A 168 7.92 -5.98 -5.83
C MET A 168 7.73 -7.50 -5.80
N GLN A 169 8.14 -8.19 -6.87
CA GLN A 169 8.08 -9.65 -6.95
C GLN A 169 8.99 -10.32 -5.91
N LYS A 170 10.22 -9.84 -5.74
CA LYS A 170 11.13 -10.33 -4.70
C LYS A 170 10.59 -10.10 -3.28
N LEU A 171 9.77 -9.07 -3.09
CA LEU A 171 9.08 -8.77 -1.83
C LEU A 171 7.78 -9.56 -1.62
N GLY A 172 7.37 -10.36 -2.59
CA GLY A 172 6.21 -11.25 -2.48
C GLY A 172 5.00 -10.86 -3.33
N LEU A 173 5.02 -9.72 -4.05
CA LEU A 173 3.95 -9.32 -4.96
C LEU A 173 4.13 -9.97 -6.34
N ASN A 174 3.91 -11.29 -6.41
CA ASN A 174 4.24 -12.08 -7.60
C ASN A 174 3.32 -11.86 -8.80
N ASN A 175 2.10 -11.34 -8.60
CA ASN A 175 1.05 -11.25 -9.61
C ASN A 175 0.61 -9.81 -9.86
N ILE A 176 1.55 -8.85 -9.87
CA ILE A 176 1.29 -7.46 -10.25
C ILE A 176 1.66 -7.24 -11.72
N VAL A 177 0.75 -6.63 -12.47
CA VAL A 177 0.92 -6.34 -13.89
C VAL A 177 0.52 -4.90 -14.16
N TYR A 178 1.35 -4.18 -14.90
CA TYR A 178 1.07 -2.83 -15.38
C TYR A 178 0.59 -2.90 -16.84
N ALA A 179 -0.53 -2.25 -17.13
CA ALA A 179 -1.06 -2.13 -18.50
C ALA A 179 -0.11 -1.35 -19.42
N ASP A 180 0.73 -0.48 -18.84
CA ASP A 180 1.82 0.21 -19.51
C ASP A 180 3.13 -0.07 -18.75
N PRO A 181 3.89 -1.11 -19.11
CA PRO A 181 5.14 -1.47 -18.41
C PRO A 181 6.22 -0.38 -18.48
N ASP A 182 6.20 0.44 -19.52
CA ASP A 182 7.18 1.52 -19.71
C ASP A 182 6.95 2.69 -18.72
N ALA A 183 5.77 2.77 -18.11
CA ALA A 183 5.45 3.79 -17.12
C ALA A 183 6.36 3.76 -15.87
N LEU A 184 6.90 2.58 -15.52
CA LEU A 184 7.84 2.42 -14.40
C LEU A 184 9.30 2.59 -14.82
N ILE A 185 9.64 2.41 -16.09
CA ILE A 185 11.00 2.47 -16.61
C ILE A 185 11.40 3.92 -16.91
N THR A 186 10.48 4.66 -17.45
CA THR A 186 10.62 6.10 -17.61
C THR A 186 9.99 6.75 -16.38
N ALA A 187 10.83 7.14 -15.40
CA ALA A 187 10.38 8.08 -14.38
C ALA A 187 9.64 9.21 -15.11
N ARG A 188 8.31 9.14 -15.10
CA ARG A 188 7.50 10.23 -15.69
C ARG A 188 7.98 11.49 -15.00
N LYS A 189 8.37 12.51 -15.74
CA LYS A 189 8.79 13.81 -15.16
C LYS A 189 7.73 14.41 -14.22
N ASP A 190 6.51 13.89 -14.34
CA ASP A 190 5.33 14.30 -13.60
C ASP A 190 4.79 13.16 -12.70
N ALA A 191 5.58 12.09 -12.44
CA ALA A 191 5.15 11.02 -11.54
C ALA A 191 5.05 11.58 -10.10
N PRO A 192 3.95 11.28 -9.38
CA PRO A 192 3.77 11.76 -8.01
C PRO A 192 4.70 11.10 -6.99
N GLY A 193 5.53 10.16 -7.41
CA GLY A 193 6.48 9.44 -6.58
C GLY A 193 7.78 9.10 -7.31
N CYS A 194 8.77 8.73 -6.55
CA CYS A 194 10.11 8.45 -7.01
C CYS A 194 10.36 6.94 -7.05
N VAL A 195 10.92 6.42 -8.15
CA VAL A 195 11.26 5.01 -8.23
C VAL A 195 12.57 4.76 -7.48
N ILE A 196 12.52 3.94 -6.43
CA ILE A 196 13.71 3.50 -5.69
C ILE A 196 14.20 2.17 -6.21
N ASN A 197 15.52 1.95 -6.09
CA ASN A 197 16.17 0.70 -6.47
C ASN A 197 16.52 -0.09 -5.20
N LEU A 198 16.20 -1.38 -5.18
CA LEU A 198 16.61 -2.29 -4.14
C LEU A 198 17.84 -3.09 -4.59
N GLU A 199 18.73 -3.37 -3.64
CA GLU A 199 19.93 -4.16 -3.82
C GLU A 199 19.71 -5.57 -3.26
N ASP A 200 20.50 -6.56 -3.68
CA ASP A 200 20.35 -7.95 -3.20
C ASP A 200 20.46 -8.08 -1.66
N SER A 201 21.12 -7.14 -1.01
CA SER A 201 21.24 -7.06 0.45
C SER A 201 19.96 -6.58 1.17
N ASP A 202 18.97 -6.08 0.44
CA ASP A 202 17.71 -5.58 0.99
C ASP A 202 16.68 -6.71 1.24
N PHE A 203 16.87 -7.86 0.57
CA PHE A 203 15.97 -9.03 0.60
C PHE A 203 16.41 -10.12 1.64
#